data_2eecb11dde07f640e4d8b241866a981f
#
_entry.id   2eecb11dde07f640e4d8b241866a981f
#
_cell.length_a   1.000
_cell.length_b   1.000
_cell.length_c   1.000
_cell.angle_alpha   90.00
_cell.angle_beta   90.00
_cell.angle_gamma   90.00
#
_symmetry.space_group_name_H-M   'P 1'
#
loop_
_entity.id
_entity.type
_entity.pdbx_description
1 polymer ?
#
loop_
_entity_poly.entity_id
_entity_poly.type
_entity_poly.pdbx_seq_one_letter_code
_entity_poly.pdbx_strand_id
1 'polypeptide(L)'
;IVLRVDTTQSDSDKIRIYIDGDLISIENTTYNDNEDTAMNTSSKAMQIGRHTTTSAYGDFYIAEVNHCDGQSLAPSTFGLTDTSTGRWIPKSLGSITYGTNGFRMQFANSAGQTIGDDTSGNTNDFTVNNLAATDISTDTPTDLYPTLADFQASYGGTYSEGNLKLDGSTNAQTSTGRSTLSF
;
A
#
# COMPACT_ATOMS: atom_id res chain seq x y z
N ILE A 1 -1.85 -2.36 6.29
CA ILE A 1 -2.88 -1.53 6.95
C ILE A 1 -4.24 -1.93 6.38
N VAL A 2 -5.24 -2.11 7.25
CA VAL A 2 -6.65 -2.32 6.84
C VAL A 2 -7.51 -1.24 7.50
N LEU A 3 -8.24 -0.49 6.68
CA LEU A 3 -9.27 0.44 7.12
C LEU A 3 -10.64 -0.21 6.88
N ARG A 4 -11.43 -0.34 7.93
CA ARG A 4 -12.83 -0.77 7.86
C ARG A 4 -13.73 0.40 8.20
N VAL A 5 -14.73 0.63 7.37
CA VAL A 5 -15.79 1.61 7.62
C VAL A 5 -17.13 0.90 7.49
N ASP A 6 -17.92 0.95 8.54
CA ASP A 6 -19.26 0.37 8.59
C ASP A 6 -20.18 1.26 9.43
N THR A 7 -20.88 2.14 8.76
CA THR A 7 -21.75 3.15 9.39
C THR A 7 -23.03 2.57 10.01
N THR A 8 -23.26 1.26 9.85
CA THR A 8 -24.38 0.55 10.52
C THR A 8 -24.06 0.14 11.97
N GLN A 9 -22.77 0.23 12.35
CA GLN A 9 -22.31 -0.14 13.68
C GLN A 9 -22.49 0.99 14.71
N SER A 10 -22.23 0.71 15.98
CA SER A 10 -22.13 1.73 17.02
C SER A 10 -20.96 2.67 16.77
N ASP A 11 -20.99 3.89 17.29
CA ASP A 11 -20.00 4.94 17.01
C ASP A 11 -18.55 4.52 17.17
N SER A 12 -18.23 3.77 18.22
CA SER A 12 -16.87 3.24 18.45
C SER A 12 -16.42 2.20 17.41
N ASP A 13 -17.36 1.62 16.69
CA ASP A 13 -17.11 0.48 15.79
C ASP A 13 -17.27 0.84 14.30
N LYS A 14 -17.75 2.04 14.01
CA LYS A 14 -17.96 2.50 12.63
C LYS A 14 -16.68 2.58 11.81
N ILE A 15 -15.59 3.01 12.45
CA ILE A 15 -14.27 3.08 11.82
C ILE A 15 -13.29 2.28 12.65
N ARG A 16 -12.59 1.37 12.01
CA ARG A 16 -11.53 0.55 12.60
C ARG A 16 -10.31 0.54 11.71
N ILE A 17 -9.17 0.83 12.29
CA ILE A 17 -7.87 0.77 11.62
C ILE A 17 -7.08 -0.38 12.21
N TYR A 18 -6.51 -1.19 11.35
CA TYR A 18 -5.63 -2.29 11.73
C TYR A 18 -4.26 -2.09 11.10
N ILE A 19 -3.23 -2.28 11.89
CA ILE A 19 -1.83 -2.32 11.44
C ILE A 19 -1.30 -3.71 11.78
N ASP A 20 -0.74 -4.38 10.82
CA ASP A 20 -0.20 -5.74 10.96
C ASP A 20 -1.18 -6.76 11.56
N GLY A 21 -2.46 -6.57 11.27
CA GLY A 21 -3.54 -7.41 11.76
C GLY A 21 -4.14 -6.96 13.10
N ASP A 22 -3.47 -6.11 13.85
CA ASP A 22 -3.88 -5.64 15.17
C ASP A 22 -4.73 -4.36 15.09
N LEU A 23 -5.81 -4.32 15.88
CA LEU A 23 -6.69 -3.15 15.97
C LEU A 23 -5.98 -2.00 16.70
N ILE A 24 -5.90 -0.86 15.99
CA ILE A 24 -5.39 0.37 16.57
C ILE A 24 -6.56 1.16 17.16
N SER A 25 -6.42 1.57 18.42
CA SER A 25 -7.40 2.46 19.04
C SER A 25 -7.36 3.82 18.38
N ILE A 26 -8.52 4.25 17.85
CA ILE A 26 -8.72 5.60 17.32
C ILE A 26 -9.70 6.33 18.24
N GLU A 27 -9.43 7.59 18.52
CA GLU A 27 -10.40 8.43 19.22
C GLU A 27 -11.61 8.68 18.31
N ASN A 28 -12.76 8.71 18.95
CA ASN A 28 -14.10 8.68 18.37
C ASN A 28 -14.29 9.57 17.16
N THR A 29 -14.82 8.99 16.10
CA THR A 29 -15.28 9.70 14.92
C THR A 29 -16.81 9.64 14.87
N THR A 30 -17.44 10.79 14.96
CA THR A 30 -18.89 10.90 14.87
C THR A 30 -19.28 10.84 13.39
N TYR A 31 -19.71 9.68 12.95
CA TYR A 31 -20.40 9.50 11.67
C TYR A 31 -21.88 9.25 11.92
N ASN A 32 -22.75 9.76 11.05
CA ASN A 32 -24.17 9.45 11.14
C ASN A 32 -24.40 7.95 10.84
N ASP A 33 -25.48 7.41 11.39
CA ASP A 33 -25.88 6.05 11.13
C ASP A 33 -26.33 5.89 9.66
N ASN A 34 -25.91 4.81 9.04
CA ASN A 34 -26.24 4.47 7.65
C ASN A 34 -25.88 5.57 6.63
N GLU A 35 -24.81 6.33 6.90
CA GLU A 35 -24.32 7.35 5.97
C GLU A 35 -23.31 6.74 4.97
N ASP A 36 -23.46 7.10 3.70
CA ASP A 36 -22.48 6.76 2.68
C ASP A 36 -21.19 7.55 2.88
N THR A 37 -20.06 6.90 2.76
CA THR A 37 -18.76 7.57 2.81
C THR A 37 -18.44 8.24 1.49
N ALA A 38 -17.54 9.25 1.52
CA ALA A 38 -17.08 9.89 0.30
C ALA A 38 -16.30 8.95 -0.65
N MET A 39 -15.88 7.80 -0.15
CA MET A 39 -15.10 6.79 -0.91
C MET A 39 -15.96 6.02 -1.91
N ASN A 40 -17.26 5.90 -1.69
CA ASN A 40 -18.20 5.21 -2.59
C ASN A 40 -19.20 6.16 -3.28
N THR A 41 -18.88 7.44 -3.31
CA THR A 41 -19.71 8.43 -3.98
C THR A 41 -19.29 8.61 -5.44
N SER A 42 -20.18 8.38 -6.38
CA SER A 42 -19.92 8.40 -7.83
C SER A 42 -19.33 9.71 -8.39
N SER A 43 -19.43 10.80 -7.64
CA SER A 43 -18.93 12.12 -8.05
C SER A 43 -17.57 12.50 -7.45
N LYS A 44 -16.93 11.58 -6.69
CA LYS A 44 -15.64 11.82 -6.02
C LYS A 44 -14.56 10.94 -6.60
N ALA A 45 -13.59 11.56 -7.26
CA ALA A 45 -12.40 10.84 -7.73
C ALA A 45 -11.55 10.41 -6.53
N MET A 46 -11.20 9.13 -6.47
CA MET A 46 -10.20 8.62 -5.54
C MET A 46 -8.79 8.90 -6.07
N GLN A 47 -7.88 9.16 -5.16
CA GLN A 47 -6.48 9.38 -5.48
C GLN A 47 -5.59 8.56 -4.53
N ILE A 48 -4.54 7.97 -5.07
CA ILE A 48 -3.50 7.27 -4.31
C ILE A 48 -2.22 8.10 -4.44
N GLY A 49 -1.57 8.39 -3.31
CA GLY A 49 -0.32 9.15 -3.28
C GLY A 49 -0.46 10.67 -3.42
N ARG A 50 -1.68 11.21 -3.48
CA ARG A 50 -1.92 12.66 -3.59
C ARG A 50 -3.10 13.10 -2.74
N HIS A 51 -3.02 14.32 -2.19
CA HIS A 51 -4.16 15.00 -1.60
C HIS A 51 -4.98 15.74 -2.67
N THR A 52 -6.32 15.62 -2.62
CA THR A 52 -7.22 16.08 -3.70
C THR A 52 -7.21 17.59 -3.93
N THR A 53 -6.99 18.40 -2.89
CA THR A 53 -7.14 19.87 -2.95
C THR A 53 -5.83 20.62 -2.84
N THR A 54 -4.72 19.95 -2.57
CA THR A 54 -3.39 20.55 -2.45
C THR A 54 -2.39 19.85 -3.34
N SER A 55 -1.25 20.50 -3.61
CA SER A 55 -0.12 19.86 -4.30
C SER A 55 0.75 19.02 -3.33
N ALA A 56 0.12 18.43 -2.30
CA ALA A 56 0.80 17.52 -1.40
C ALA A 56 0.79 16.10 -1.99
N TYR A 57 1.98 15.55 -2.11
CA TYR A 57 2.21 14.20 -2.64
C TYR A 57 2.81 13.33 -1.55
N GLY A 58 2.47 12.05 -1.56
CA GLY A 58 3.10 11.06 -0.70
C GLY A 58 4.45 10.62 -1.25
N ASP A 59 5.40 10.40 -0.36
CA ASP A 59 6.71 9.81 -0.65
C ASP A 59 6.80 8.49 0.14
N PHE A 60 6.41 7.39 -0.50
CA PHE A 60 6.34 6.07 0.12
C PHE A 60 6.33 4.97 -0.95
N TYR A 61 6.70 3.78 -0.54
CA TYR A 61 6.44 2.56 -1.31
C TYR A 61 5.11 1.96 -0.93
N ILE A 62 4.37 1.47 -1.91
CA ILE A 62 3.07 0.83 -1.72
C ILE A 62 2.99 -0.45 -2.56
N ALA A 63 2.42 -1.48 -1.98
CA ALA A 63 2.13 -2.72 -2.67
C ALA A 63 0.67 -3.08 -2.42
N GLU A 64 -0.02 -3.46 -3.47
CA GLU A 64 -1.36 -3.99 -3.48
C GLU A 64 -2.41 -3.20 -2.66
N VAL A 65 -3.21 -2.39 -3.32
CA VAL A 65 -4.33 -1.67 -2.72
C VAL A 65 -5.64 -2.32 -3.10
N ASN A 66 -6.43 -2.69 -2.11
CA ASN A 66 -7.76 -3.27 -2.29
C ASN A 66 -8.81 -2.33 -1.68
N HIS A 67 -9.79 -1.94 -2.48
CA HIS A 67 -10.98 -1.23 -2.02
C HIS A 67 -12.21 -2.11 -2.27
N CYS A 68 -12.89 -2.52 -1.20
CA CYS A 68 -14.06 -3.38 -1.27
C CYS A 68 -15.30 -2.55 -0.91
N ASP A 69 -16.04 -2.15 -1.94
CA ASP A 69 -17.27 -1.37 -1.80
C ASP A 69 -18.43 -2.25 -1.30
N GLY A 70 -19.21 -1.72 -0.36
CA GLY A 70 -20.35 -2.40 0.24
C GLY A 70 -20.01 -3.56 1.19
N GLN A 71 -18.75 -3.67 1.62
CA GLN A 71 -18.29 -4.72 2.53
C GLN A 71 -17.33 -4.18 3.60
N SER A 72 -17.41 -4.76 4.79
CA SER A 72 -16.51 -4.48 5.91
C SER A 72 -15.70 -5.73 6.26
N LEU A 73 -14.69 -6.03 5.42
CA LEU A 73 -13.89 -7.26 5.50
C LEU A 73 -12.87 -7.20 6.64
N ALA A 74 -12.64 -8.34 7.29
CA ALA A 74 -11.66 -8.46 8.36
C ALA A 74 -10.21 -8.44 7.83
N PRO A 75 -9.20 -8.01 8.63
CA PRO A 75 -7.79 -8.07 8.25
C PRO A 75 -7.34 -9.45 7.79
N SER A 76 -7.86 -10.51 8.40
CA SER A 76 -7.58 -11.89 8.03
C SER A 76 -7.99 -12.28 6.60
N THR A 77 -8.76 -11.43 5.91
CA THR A 77 -9.03 -11.58 4.48
C THR A 77 -7.78 -11.28 3.66
N PHE A 78 -6.98 -10.32 4.08
CA PHE A 78 -5.84 -9.78 3.32
C PHE A 78 -4.48 -10.31 3.76
N GLY A 79 -4.38 -10.81 4.99
CA GLY A 79 -3.13 -11.30 5.53
C GLY A 79 -3.31 -12.32 6.63
N LEU A 80 -2.18 -12.81 7.13
CA LEU A 80 -2.10 -13.76 8.23
C LEU A 80 -0.81 -13.52 9.03
N THR A 81 -0.78 -13.98 10.27
CA THR A 81 0.45 -14.02 11.04
C THR A 81 1.23 -15.28 10.68
N ASP A 82 2.43 -15.11 10.16
CA ASP A 82 3.35 -16.20 9.94
C ASP A 82 3.79 -16.78 11.30
N THR A 83 3.49 -18.05 11.53
CA THR A 83 3.75 -18.70 12.80
C THR A 83 5.24 -18.94 13.09
N SER A 84 6.07 -18.90 12.05
CA SER A 84 7.53 -19.11 12.18
C SER A 84 8.25 -17.85 12.62
N THR A 85 7.81 -16.70 12.14
CA THR A 85 8.44 -15.39 12.39
C THR A 85 7.65 -14.48 13.34
N GLY A 86 6.37 -14.78 13.57
CA GLY A 86 5.45 -13.93 14.30
C GLY A 86 5.04 -12.66 13.55
N ARG A 87 5.46 -12.50 12.30
CA ARG A 87 5.14 -11.33 11.47
C ARG A 87 3.80 -11.50 10.78
N TRP A 88 3.04 -10.41 10.70
CA TRP A 88 1.88 -10.38 9.84
C TRP A 88 2.33 -10.16 8.39
N ILE A 89 1.89 -11.02 7.49
CA ILE A 89 2.24 -11.00 6.08
C ILE A 89 0.98 -11.02 5.21
N PRO A 90 1.00 -10.39 4.03
CA PRO A 90 -0.05 -10.54 3.05
C PRO A 90 -0.23 -12.00 2.63
N LYS A 91 -1.42 -12.37 2.28
CA LYS A 91 -1.72 -13.69 1.73
C LYS A 91 -2.35 -13.59 0.35
N SER A 92 -2.27 -14.66 -0.41
CA SER A 92 -3.01 -14.76 -1.66
C SER A 92 -4.50 -14.57 -1.41
N LEU A 93 -5.12 -13.64 -2.13
CA LEU A 93 -6.53 -13.34 -1.99
C LEU A 93 -7.36 -14.43 -2.66
N GLY A 94 -8.36 -14.94 -1.95
CA GLY A 94 -9.40 -15.77 -2.54
C GLY A 94 -10.38 -14.93 -3.38
N SER A 95 -11.54 -15.49 -3.68
CA SER A 95 -12.60 -14.72 -4.34
C SER A 95 -13.10 -13.61 -3.42
N ILE A 96 -12.88 -12.36 -3.81
CA ILE A 96 -13.43 -11.16 -3.17
C ILE A 96 -14.40 -10.53 -4.14
N THR A 97 -15.58 -10.15 -3.64
CA THR A 97 -16.51 -9.30 -4.38
C THR A 97 -16.14 -7.86 -4.11
N TYR A 98 -15.70 -7.10 -5.11
CA TYR A 98 -15.21 -5.74 -4.90
C TYR A 98 -16.34 -4.69 -4.85
N GLY A 99 -17.58 -5.06 -5.24
CA GLY A 99 -18.69 -4.09 -5.38
C GLY A 99 -18.50 -3.18 -6.60
N THR A 100 -19.42 -2.25 -6.81
CA THR A 100 -19.44 -1.44 -8.03
C THR A 100 -18.28 -0.45 -8.12
N ASN A 101 -17.94 0.18 -6.99
CA ASN A 101 -16.86 1.18 -6.93
C ASN A 101 -15.55 0.60 -6.39
N GLY A 102 -15.52 -0.70 -6.11
CA GLY A 102 -14.32 -1.37 -5.61
C GLY A 102 -13.29 -1.63 -6.70
N PHE A 103 -12.04 -1.77 -6.29
CA PHE A 103 -10.91 -2.01 -7.20
C PHE A 103 -9.79 -2.78 -6.50
N ARG A 104 -8.90 -3.36 -7.29
CA ARG A 104 -7.65 -3.97 -6.86
C ARG A 104 -6.48 -3.46 -7.69
N MET A 105 -5.59 -2.71 -7.06
CA MET A 105 -4.37 -2.20 -7.67
C MET A 105 -3.19 -3.08 -7.28
N GLN A 106 -2.60 -3.77 -8.24
CA GLN A 106 -1.40 -4.59 -8.03
C GLN A 106 -0.11 -3.84 -8.39
N PHE A 107 -0.23 -2.66 -9.02
CA PHE A 107 0.89 -1.84 -9.51
C PHE A 107 1.85 -2.61 -10.41
N ALA A 108 1.34 -3.63 -11.11
CA ALA A 108 2.14 -4.43 -12.02
C ALA A 108 2.42 -3.66 -13.32
N ASN A 109 3.56 -3.96 -13.94
CA ASN A 109 3.87 -3.54 -15.30
C ASN A 109 4.40 -4.75 -16.06
N SER A 110 3.48 -5.58 -16.51
CA SER A 110 3.77 -6.79 -17.26
C SER A 110 3.02 -6.79 -18.60
N ALA A 111 3.24 -7.77 -19.44
CA ALA A 111 2.53 -7.87 -20.72
C ALA A 111 1.01 -7.88 -20.50
N GLY A 112 0.34 -6.81 -20.94
CA GLY A 112 -1.10 -6.66 -20.84
C GLY A 112 -1.59 -5.98 -19.55
N GLN A 113 -0.70 -5.51 -18.67
CA GLN A 113 -1.06 -4.73 -17.47
C GLN A 113 -0.20 -3.49 -17.35
N THR A 114 -0.80 -2.40 -16.88
CA THR A 114 -0.12 -1.15 -16.52
C THR A 114 -0.23 -0.88 -15.02
N ILE A 115 0.59 0.04 -14.51
CA ILE A 115 0.61 0.41 -13.08
C ILE A 115 -0.77 0.83 -12.57
N GLY A 116 -1.60 1.42 -13.44
CA GLY A 116 -2.93 1.97 -13.10
C GLY A 116 -4.10 1.00 -13.27
N ASP A 117 -3.86 -0.23 -13.72
CA ASP A 117 -4.94 -1.15 -14.04
C ASP A 117 -5.62 -1.73 -12.79
N ASP A 118 -6.93 -1.70 -12.79
CA ASP A 118 -7.76 -2.40 -11.82
C ASP A 118 -7.89 -3.89 -12.19
N THR A 119 -7.37 -4.76 -11.35
CA THR A 119 -7.41 -6.22 -11.54
C THR A 119 -8.57 -6.90 -10.80
N SER A 120 -9.51 -6.14 -10.25
CA SER A 120 -10.72 -6.69 -9.59
C SER A 120 -11.74 -7.29 -10.54
N GLY A 121 -11.69 -6.88 -11.82
CA GLY A 121 -12.69 -7.18 -12.84
C GLY A 121 -13.74 -6.08 -13.06
N ASN A 122 -13.71 -4.99 -12.26
CA ASN A 122 -14.64 -3.87 -12.39
C ASN A 122 -14.22 -2.83 -13.44
N THR A 123 -12.94 -2.84 -13.86
CA THR A 123 -12.36 -1.83 -14.76
C THR A 123 -12.40 -0.40 -14.21
N ASN A 124 -12.23 -0.26 -12.91
CA ASN A 124 -12.08 1.03 -12.22
C ASN A 124 -10.62 1.50 -12.25
N ASP A 125 -10.06 1.63 -13.46
CA ASP A 125 -8.66 1.93 -13.71
C ASP A 125 -8.28 3.34 -13.24
N PHE A 126 -7.05 3.50 -12.79
CA PHE A 126 -6.47 4.77 -12.35
C PHE A 126 -5.62 5.40 -13.46
N THR A 127 -5.81 6.70 -13.68
CA THR A 127 -4.88 7.47 -14.51
C THR A 127 -3.55 7.66 -13.78
N VAL A 128 -2.49 7.12 -14.34
CA VAL A 128 -1.14 7.21 -13.79
C VAL A 128 -0.56 8.60 -14.07
N ASN A 129 -0.03 9.26 -13.04
CA ASN A 129 0.64 10.56 -13.15
C ASN A 129 2.04 10.46 -12.56
N ASN A 130 3.06 10.74 -13.36
CA ASN A 130 4.47 10.79 -12.97
C ASN A 130 5.03 9.48 -12.39
N LEU A 131 4.41 8.33 -12.69
CA LEU A 131 4.98 7.01 -12.40
C LEU A 131 5.33 6.31 -13.71
N ALA A 132 6.46 5.64 -13.73
CA ALA A 132 6.97 4.87 -14.86
C ALA A 132 7.35 3.45 -14.41
N ALA A 133 7.63 2.57 -15.34
CA ALA A 133 8.08 1.21 -15.05
C ALA A 133 9.34 1.15 -14.18
N THR A 134 10.16 2.18 -14.21
CA THR A 134 11.36 2.32 -13.38
C THR A 134 11.10 2.60 -11.91
N ASP A 135 9.85 2.97 -11.57
CA ASP A 135 9.45 3.25 -10.18
C ASP A 135 8.92 1.99 -9.47
N ILE A 136 8.87 0.87 -10.20
CA ILE A 136 8.46 -0.41 -9.63
C ILE A 136 9.65 -1.06 -8.93
N SER A 137 9.50 -1.31 -7.63
CA SER A 137 10.46 -2.08 -6.85
C SER A 137 10.14 -3.57 -6.91
N THR A 138 11.19 -4.41 -6.91
CA THR A 138 11.04 -5.86 -6.79
C THR A 138 10.79 -6.30 -5.34
N ASP A 139 11.09 -5.45 -4.38
CA ASP A 139 10.80 -5.72 -2.97
C ASP A 139 9.31 -5.57 -2.68
N THR A 140 8.71 -6.62 -2.14
CA THR A 140 7.28 -6.65 -1.81
C THR A 140 7.08 -7.20 -0.40
N PRO A 141 5.94 -6.98 0.24
CA PRO A 141 5.67 -7.52 1.58
C PRO A 141 5.72 -9.06 1.67
N THR A 142 5.57 -9.76 0.55
CA THR A 142 5.64 -11.22 0.47
C THR A 142 6.99 -11.73 -0.03
N ASP A 143 7.80 -10.86 -0.61
CA ASP A 143 9.09 -11.19 -1.20
C ASP A 143 10.11 -10.11 -0.78
N LEU A 144 10.62 -10.28 0.43
CA LEU A 144 11.50 -9.32 1.07
C LEU A 144 12.95 -9.60 0.69
N TYR A 145 13.56 -8.64 0.02
CA TYR A 145 14.99 -8.66 -0.27
C TYR A 145 15.80 -7.99 0.85
N PRO A 146 17.07 -8.41 1.05
CA PRO A 146 17.99 -7.69 1.91
C PRO A 146 18.17 -6.27 1.40
N THR A 147 17.84 -5.27 2.21
CA THR A 147 18.04 -3.86 1.87
C THR A 147 19.37 -3.33 2.39
N LEU A 148 19.87 -2.27 1.78
CA LEU A 148 21.06 -1.58 2.24
C LEU A 148 20.73 -0.60 3.36
N ALA A 149 21.56 -0.54 4.39
CA ALA A 149 21.35 0.36 5.52
C ALA A 149 21.89 1.76 5.19
N ASP A 150 21.03 2.76 5.20
CA ASP A 150 21.34 4.15 4.82
C ASP A 150 22.28 4.87 5.81
N PHE A 151 22.29 4.47 7.08
CA PHE A 151 23.12 5.14 8.11
C PHE A 151 24.65 5.05 7.88
N GLN A 152 25.09 4.40 6.82
CA GLN A 152 26.49 4.23 6.45
C GLN A 152 26.86 4.85 5.09
N ALA A 153 26.00 5.69 4.51
CA ALA A 153 26.31 6.42 3.29
C ALA A 153 27.42 7.46 3.54
N SER A 154 28.65 6.99 3.68
CA SER A 154 29.85 7.86 3.64
C SER A 154 30.17 8.20 2.18
N TYR A 155 30.34 9.49 1.88
CA TYR A 155 30.86 9.96 0.61
C TYR A 155 29.92 9.94 -0.62
N GLY A 156 28.64 10.26 -0.44
CA GLY A 156 27.80 10.71 -1.56
C GLY A 156 27.25 9.62 -2.46
N GLY A 157 27.11 8.40 -1.97
CA GLY A 157 26.29 7.37 -2.65
C GLY A 157 24.79 7.69 -2.51
N THR A 158 24.03 7.37 -3.54
CA THR A 158 22.59 7.53 -3.55
C THR A 158 21.92 6.17 -3.49
N TYR A 159 21.02 5.99 -2.52
CA TYR A 159 20.18 4.80 -2.46
C TYR A 159 18.93 4.99 -3.31
N SER A 160 18.52 3.93 -3.98
CA SER A 160 17.31 3.89 -4.82
C SER A 160 16.65 2.52 -4.76
N GLU A 161 15.47 2.38 -5.37
CA GLU A 161 14.72 1.14 -5.44
C GLU A 161 14.45 0.51 -4.04
N GLY A 162 14.01 1.33 -3.06
CA GLY A 162 13.75 0.84 -1.72
C GLY A 162 15.01 0.39 -0.98
N ASN A 163 16.15 1.04 -1.22
CA ASN A 163 17.46 0.67 -0.70
C ASN A 163 17.99 -0.69 -1.21
N LEU A 164 17.49 -1.16 -2.34
CA LEU A 164 18.03 -2.34 -3.02
C LEU A 164 19.23 -2.00 -3.89
N LYS A 165 19.39 -0.73 -4.29
CA LYS A 165 20.45 -0.25 -5.18
C LYS A 165 21.22 0.89 -4.52
N LEU A 166 22.55 0.84 -4.65
CA LEU A 166 23.45 1.92 -4.26
C LEU A 166 24.23 2.36 -5.51
N ASP A 167 24.01 3.60 -5.93
CA ASP A 167 24.81 4.24 -6.97
C ASP A 167 25.96 5.03 -6.31
N GLY A 168 27.19 4.64 -6.63
CA GLY A 168 28.41 5.30 -6.13
C GLY A 168 28.60 6.68 -6.73
N SER A 169 29.17 7.62 -5.97
CA SER A 169 29.58 8.91 -6.51
C SER A 169 30.77 8.77 -7.47
N THR A 170 30.88 9.70 -8.43
CA THR A 170 31.98 9.75 -9.42
C THR A 170 33.36 10.09 -8.80
N ASN A 171 33.42 10.43 -7.53
CA ASN A 171 34.67 10.63 -6.81
C ASN A 171 35.21 9.27 -6.32
N ALA A 172 36.51 9.06 -6.49
CA ALA A 172 37.24 7.81 -6.26
C ALA A 172 37.24 7.24 -4.84
N GLN A 173 36.28 7.65 -3.99
CA GLN A 173 36.08 7.09 -2.66
C GLN A 173 34.91 6.12 -2.70
N THR A 174 35.14 4.92 -2.20
CA THR A 174 34.17 3.81 -2.23
C THR A 174 32.96 4.11 -1.35
N SER A 175 31.79 4.20 -1.96
CA SER A 175 30.52 4.14 -1.23
C SER A 175 30.30 2.71 -0.72
N THR A 176 30.12 2.56 0.57
CA THR A 176 29.86 1.24 1.19
C THR A 176 28.47 1.20 1.78
N GLY A 177 27.73 0.17 1.46
CA GLY A 177 26.44 -0.14 2.08
C GLY A 177 26.53 -1.46 2.87
N ARG A 178 25.76 -1.59 3.95
CA ARG A 178 25.61 -2.84 4.68
C ARG A 178 24.19 -3.37 4.47
N SER A 179 24.10 -4.67 4.24
CA SER A 179 22.80 -5.35 4.19
C SER A 179 22.12 -5.34 5.56
N THR A 180 20.80 -5.23 5.58
CA THR A 180 19.96 -5.37 6.79
C THR A 180 19.81 -6.82 7.23
N LEU A 181 20.12 -7.79 6.36
CA LEU A 181 20.16 -9.22 6.68
C LEU A 181 21.61 -9.69 6.70
N SER A 182 21.96 -10.46 7.72
CA SER A 182 23.20 -11.22 7.75
C SER A 182 22.93 -12.59 7.10
N PHE A 183 23.84 -13.05 6.23
CA PHE A 183 23.83 -14.35 5.63
C PHE A 183 24.65 -15.32 6.48
#